data_6dce0d8e3186ef57c7d167eed36ab970
#
_entry.id   6dce0d8e3186ef57c7d167eed36ab970
#
_cell.length_a   1.000
_cell.length_b   1.000
_cell.length_c   1.000
_cell.angle_alpha   90.00
_cell.angle_beta   90.00
_cell.angle_gamma   90.00
#
_symmetry.space_group_name_H-M   'P 1'
#
loop_
_entity.id
_entity.type
_entity.pdbx_description
1 polymer ?
#
loop_
_entity_poly.entity_id
_entity_poly.type
_entity_poly.pdbx_seq_one_letter_code
_entity_poly.pdbx_strand_id
1 'polypeptide(L)'
;LYTYGSNIFLGSRGHIPGEDFLVTCRVGSGEGYSTHARASFSFADAEEGGYLNNTYPNSVMNFDEALEKSPVPVIGHETGQFQTYPNYEEMKKYTGVLAPWNFEVFRDRLEKAGMLEQADDFFKASGAWSVELYRADIEMNLRSKRMAGFQLLDLQDYPGQGSAYVGILDAFMDSKGLVEPKKWREFCSEVVPLLTTAKFCWTGGESFAGTVEIANYGETSLNEKSISWELKN
;
A
#
# COMPACT_ATOMS: atom_id res chain seq x y z
N LEU A 1 -18.85 12.61 13.36
CA LEU A 1 -18.40 12.41 11.99
C LEU A 1 -19.13 11.23 11.40
N TYR A 2 -19.64 11.37 10.17
CA TYR A 2 -20.47 10.37 9.50
C TYR A 2 -20.07 10.20 8.04
N THR A 3 -20.09 8.96 7.54
CA THR A 3 -19.99 8.58 6.15
C THR A 3 -20.91 7.41 5.86
N TYR A 4 -21.43 7.28 4.66
CA TYR A 4 -22.38 6.22 4.29
C TYR A 4 -21.73 4.83 4.18
N GLY A 5 -20.47 4.75 3.93
CA GLY A 5 -19.77 3.49 3.85
C GLY A 5 -18.59 3.54 2.91
N SER A 6 -17.81 2.49 3.00
CA SER A 6 -16.67 2.25 2.12
C SER A 6 -17.08 1.48 0.87
N ASN A 7 -16.19 1.39 -0.09
CA ASN A 7 -16.40 0.63 -1.33
C ASN A 7 -17.61 1.05 -2.14
N ILE A 8 -17.95 2.29 -2.07
CA ILE A 8 -18.94 2.80 -3.00
C ILE A 8 -18.29 2.83 -4.38
N PHE A 9 -18.35 1.74 -5.10
CA PHE A 9 -18.06 1.65 -6.54
C PHE A 9 -19.01 2.50 -7.36
N LEU A 10 -19.50 3.48 -6.74
CA LEU A 10 -20.57 4.21 -7.28
C LEU A 10 -19.94 5.39 -7.94
N GLY A 11 -19.24 5.03 -9.00
CA GLY A 11 -18.57 5.93 -9.88
C GLY A 11 -19.26 7.26 -10.09
N SER A 12 -20.51 7.32 -10.04
CA SER A 12 -21.28 8.54 -10.22
C SER A 12 -21.70 9.26 -8.94
N ARG A 13 -21.45 8.68 -7.76
CA ARG A 13 -22.07 9.26 -6.57
C ARG A 13 -21.26 10.34 -5.89
N GLY A 14 -19.93 10.21 -5.86
CA GLY A 14 -19.17 11.18 -5.12
C GLY A 14 -19.71 11.38 -3.70
N HIS A 15 -19.58 12.58 -3.19
CA HIS A 15 -20.12 12.99 -1.92
C HIS A 15 -21.66 13.02 -1.91
N ILE A 16 -22.24 12.45 -0.86
CA ILE A 16 -23.68 12.52 -0.59
C ILE A 16 -23.92 13.58 0.50
N PRO A 17 -24.92 14.48 0.35
CA PRO A 17 -25.20 15.48 1.37
C PRO A 17 -25.40 14.84 2.75
N GLY A 18 -24.69 15.34 3.76
CA GLY A 18 -24.70 14.84 5.13
C GLY A 18 -23.49 13.98 5.51
N GLU A 19 -22.61 13.66 4.58
CA GLU A 19 -21.31 13.04 4.89
C GLU A 19 -20.30 14.09 5.34
N ASP A 20 -19.55 13.78 6.39
CA ASP A 20 -18.43 14.62 6.88
C ASP A 20 -17.12 14.27 6.17
N PHE A 21 -17.00 13.04 5.65
CA PHE A 21 -15.84 12.53 4.94
C PHE A 21 -16.23 11.35 4.03
N LEU A 22 -15.35 11.00 3.10
CA LEU A 22 -15.49 9.81 2.26
C LEU A 22 -14.44 8.76 2.66
N VAL A 23 -14.87 7.51 2.64
CA VAL A 23 -13.96 6.35 2.72
C VAL A 23 -14.10 5.58 1.42
N THR A 24 -13.09 5.60 0.57
CA THR A 24 -13.21 5.01 -0.76
C THR A 24 -11.86 4.58 -1.34
N CYS A 25 -11.89 3.54 -2.13
CA CYS A 25 -10.76 3.16 -2.98
C CYS A 25 -10.86 3.79 -4.38
N ARG A 26 -11.90 4.56 -4.65
CA ARG A 26 -12.11 5.25 -5.93
C ARG A 26 -12.63 6.65 -5.68
N VAL A 27 -11.94 7.62 -6.23
CA VAL A 27 -12.34 9.02 -6.16
C VAL A 27 -12.51 9.55 -7.57
N GLY A 28 -13.57 10.29 -7.76
CA GLY A 28 -13.80 10.92 -9.03
C GLY A 28 -15.25 11.40 -9.14
N SER A 29 -15.57 12.17 -10.16
CA SER A 29 -16.90 12.70 -10.38
C SER A 29 -17.26 12.57 -11.85
N GLY A 30 -18.32 11.86 -12.15
CA GLY A 30 -18.86 11.76 -13.49
C GLY A 30 -18.22 10.68 -14.36
N GLU A 31 -18.46 10.74 -15.64
CA GLU A 31 -17.93 9.79 -16.61
C GLU A 31 -16.41 9.84 -16.65
N GLY A 32 -15.76 8.72 -16.45
CA GLY A 32 -14.33 8.58 -16.59
C GLY A 32 -13.52 8.79 -15.31
N TYR A 33 -13.69 7.89 -14.33
CA TYR A 33 -12.75 7.82 -13.22
C TYR A 33 -11.41 7.28 -13.69
N SER A 34 -10.41 8.14 -13.69
CA SER A 34 -9.06 7.75 -14.10
C SER A 34 -8.17 7.29 -12.95
N THR A 35 -8.59 7.53 -11.69
CA THR A 35 -7.70 7.31 -10.54
C THR A 35 -8.44 6.66 -9.38
N HIS A 36 -7.84 5.64 -8.80
CA HIS A 36 -8.31 4.98 -7.59
C HIS A 36 -7.43 5.39 -6.42
N ALA A 37 -8.03 5.79 -5.31
CA ALA A 37 -7.29 6.18 -4.10
C ALA A 37 -6.59 4.99 -3.40
N ARG A 38 -6.82 3.79 -3.84
CA ARG A 38 -6.13 2.57 -3.41
C ARG A 38 -5.17 2.07 -4.47
N ALA A 39 -5.52 2.20 -5.70
CA ALA A 39 -5.21 1.23 -6.71
C ALA A 39 -4.23 1.70 -7.75
N SER A 40 -3.54 2.77 -7.51
CA SER A 40 -2.53 3.24 -8.47
C SER A 40 -1.37 2.27 -8.58
N PHE A 41 -1.11 1.51 -7.54
CA PHE A 41 -0.14 0.42 -7.54
C PHE A 41 -0.79 -0.95 -7.72
N SER A 42 -2.08 -1.07 -7.53
CA SER A 42 -2.79 -2.29 -7.81
C SER A 42 -3.06 -2.42 -9.30
N PHE A 43 -2.72 -3.52 -9.83
CA PHE A 43 -2.78 -3.84 -11.24
C PHE A 43 -4.18 -4.13 -11.73
N ALA A 44 -5.03 -4.51 -10.80
CA ALA A 44 -6.31 -5.12 -11.10
C ALA A 44 -7.37 -4.13 -11.60
N ASP A 45 -7.19 -2.86 -11.32
CA ASP A 45 -8.27 -1.88 -11.48
C ASP A 45 -8.11 -0.97 -12.71
N ALA A 46 -7.03 -1.10 -13.46
CA ALA A 46 -6.82 -0.37 -14.68
C ALA A 46 -6.78 -1.31 -15.89
N GLU A 47 -7.47 -0.94 -16.97
CA GLU A 47 -7.53 -1.74 -18.20
C GLU A 47 -6.15 -2.10 -18.75
N GLU A 48 -5.17 -1.24 -18.55
CA GLU A 48 -3.81 -1.39 -19.06
C GLU A 48 -2.80 -1.87 -18.01
N GLY A 49 -3.23 -2.37 -16.85
CA GLY A 49 -2.35 -2.94 -15.84
C GLY A 49 -1.85 -1.97 -14.77
N GLY A 50 -2.44 -0.79 -14.64
CA GLY A 50 -2.16 0.16 -13.57
C GLY A 50 -0.83 0.92 -13.71
N TYR A 51 -0.61 1.82 -12.79
CA TYR A 51 0.52 2.75 -12.82
C TYR A 51 1.88 2.05 -12.76
N LEU A 52 2.02 1.07 -11.87
CA LEU A 52 3.29 0.39 -11.64
C LEU A 52 3.79 -0.38 -12.88
N ASN A 53 2.87 -0.94 -13.67
CA ASN A 53 3.22 -1.68 -14.87
C ASN A 53 3.48 -0.80 -16.10
N ASN A 54 3.05 0.45 -16.04
CA ASN A 54 3.10 1.37 -17.17
C ASN A 54 4.09 2.52 -16.99
N THR A 55 4.78 2.58 -15.85
CA THR A 55 5.76 3.63 -15.57
C THR A 55 7.04 3.05 -15.01
N TYR A 56 8.15 3.78 -15.19
CA TYR A 56 9.36 3.50 -14.42
C TYR A 56 9.12 3.87 -12.94
N PRO A 57 9.75 3.15 -12.00
CA PRO A 57 9.64 3.47 -10.59
C PRO A 57 10.02 4.93 -10.30
N ASN A 58 9.10 5.62 -9.67
CA ASN A 58 9.22 7.04 -9.32
C ASN A 58 8.31 7.37 -8.13
N SER A 59 8.37 8.61 -7.64
CA SER A 59 7.54 9.08 -6.53
C SER A 59 6.77 10.37 -6.85
N VAL A 60 6.48 10.65 -8.12
CA VAL A 60 5.77 11.88 -8.51
C VAL A 60 4.25 11.75 -8.38
N MET A 61 3.71 10.54 -8.36
CA MET A 61 2.28 10.34 -8.32
C MET A 61 1.68 10.69 -6.96
N ASN A 62 0.50 11.29 -7.00
CA ASN A 62 -0.38 11.55 -5.86
C ASN A 62 -1.84 11.48 -6.32
N PHE A 63 -2.77 11.64 -5.39
CA PHE A 63 -4.21 11.60 -5.67
C PHE A 63 -4.86 12.98 -5.78
N ASP A 64 -4.11 14.08 -5.80
CA ASP A 64 -4.67 15.44 -5.69
C ASP A 64 -5.65 15.74 -6.82
N GLU A 65 -5.34 15.36 -8.06
CA GLU A 65 -6.25 15.54 -9.20
C GLU A 65 -7.57 14.77 -9.01
N ALA A 66 -7.49 13.50 -8.58
CA ALA A 66 -8.67 12.68 -8.32
C ALA A 66 -9.53 13.24 -7.18
N LEU A 67 -8.91 13.93 -6.22
CA LEU A 67 -9.56 14.48 -5.04
C LEU A 67 -10.05 15.91 -5.22
N GLU A 68 -9.69 16.60 -6.32
CA GLU A 68 -9.95 18.02 -6.52
C GLU A 68 -11.43 18.39 -6.36
N LYS A 69 -12.31 17.52 -6.82
CA LYS A 69 -13.76 17.73 -6.78
C LYS A 69 -14.45 17.24 -5.52
N SER A 70 -13.71 16.62 -4.60
CA SER A 70 -14.30 16.20 -3.32
C SER A 70 -14.51 17.40 -2.41
N PRO A 71 -15.76 17.66 -1.94
CA PRO A 71 -16.02 18.75 -1.02
C PRO A 71 -15.65 18.43 0.42
N VAL A 72 -15.33 17.16 0.72
CA VAL A 72 -15.01 16.65 2.06
C VAL A 72 -13.69 15.89 2.03
N PRO A 73 -13.02 15.71 3.20
CA PRO A 73 -11.83 14.89 3.31
C PRO A 73 -12.05 13.46 2.82
N VAL A 74 -11.04 12.84 2.27
CA VAL A 74 -11.10 11.47 1.76
C VAL A 74 -10.09 10.60 2.48
N ILE A 75 -10.53 9.41 2.90
CA ILE A 75 -9.70 8.35 3.48
C ILE A 75 -9.57 7.22 2.45
N GLY A 76 -8.35 6.84 2.12
CA GLY A 76 -8.08 5.69 1.27
C GLY A 76 -8.53 4.39 1.93
N HIS A 77 -9.37 3.62 1.24
CA HIS A 77 -9.87 2.35 1.72
C HIS A 77 -9.15 1.19 1.06
N GLU A 78 -8.91 0.15 1.84
CA GLU A 78 -8.21 -1.05 1.37
C GLU A 78 -6.85 -0.76 0.72
N THR A 79 -6.11 0.18 1.28
CA THR A 79 -4.76 0.53 0.82
C THR A 79 -3.83 -0.68 1.00
N GLY A 80 -3.07 -0.99 -0.04
CA GLY A 80 -2.15 -2.11 -0.03
C GLY A 80 -2.68 -3.33 -0.79
N GLN A 81 -2.85 -4.48 -0.13
CA GLN A 81 -3.18 -5.78 -0.72
C GLN A 81 -2.05 -6.38 -1.56
N PHE A 82 -0.83 -6.14 -1.17
CA PHE A 82 0.35 -6.67 -1.84
C PHE A 82 0.72 -8.03 -1.28
N GLN A 83 0.36 -9.07 -2.02
CA GLN A 83 0.47 -10.45 -1.59
C GLN A 83 1.91 -10.93 -1.50
N THR A 84 2.18 -11.71 -0.44
CA THR A 84 3.40 -12.49 -0.31
C THR A 84 3.17 -13.94 -0.72
N TYR A 85 4.21 -14.65 -1.06
CA TYR A 85 4.15 -16.10 -1.18
C TYR A 85 3.93 -16.72 0.22
N PRO A 86 3.19 -17.84 0.34
CA PRO A 86 2.92 -18.45 1.64
C PRO A 86 4.19 -18.90 2.37
N ASN A 87 4.27 -18.61 3.67
CA ASN A 87 5.26 -19.21 4.56
C ASN A 87 4.71 -20.52 5.14
N TYR A 88 5.17 -21.67 4.65
CA TYR A 88 4.64 -22.96 5.10
C TYR A 88 4.96 -23.31 6.56
N GLU A 89 5.90 -22.64 7.20
CA GLU A 89 6.15 -22.80 8.64
C GLU A 89 4.95 -22.32 9.49
N GLU A 90 4.16 -21.39 8.97
CA GLU A 90 2.94 -20.89 9.63
C GLU A 90 1.89 -22.00 9.83
N MET A 91 1.88 -23.02 8.98
CA MET A 91 0.94 -24.15 9.10
C MET A 91 0.98 -24.81 10.48
N LYS A 92 2.13 -24.80 11.16
CA LYS A 92 2.30 -25.37 12.50
C LYS A 92 1.51 -24.63 13.58
N LYS A 93 1.09 -23.40 13.32
CA LYS A 93 0.31 -22.59 14.25
C LYS A 93 -1.17 -22.92 14.24
N TYR A 94 -1.66 -23.58 13.20
CA TYR A 94 -3.06 -23.98 13.05
C TYR A 94 -3.37 -25.23 13.89
N THR A 95 -3.49 -25.05 15.20
CA THR A 95 -3.73 -26.13 16.17
C THR A 95 -5.18 -26.21 16.66
N GLY A 96 -6.04 -25.33 16.15
CA GLY A 96 -7.44 -25.21 16.55
C GLY A 96 -8.42 -25.78 15.53
N VAL A 97 -9.57 -25.13 15.42
CA VAL A 97 -10.66 -25.52 14.50
C VAL A 97 -10.34 -25.21 13.04
N LEU A 98 -9.57 -24.14 12.79
CA LEU A 98 -9.17 -23.78 11.45
C LEU A 98 -8.02 -24.66 10.98
N ALA A 99 -8.16 -25.21 9.79
CA ALA A 99 -7.10 -25.95 9.11
C ALA A 99 -6.45 -25.08 8.02
N PRO A 100 -5.15 -25.21 7.76
CA PRO A 100 -4.42 -24.41 6.79
C PRO A 100 -4.61 -24.90 5.35
N TRP A 101 -5.84 -25.12 4.90
CA TRP A 101 -6.17 -25.70 3.59
C TRP A 101 -5.53 -24.98 2.41
N ASN A 102 -5.50 -23.66 2.46
CA ASN A 102 -4.88 -22.84 1.43
C ASN A 102 -3.37 -23.08 1.33
N PHE A 103 -2.68 -23.17 2.46
CA PHE A 103 -1.24 -23.49 2.49
C PHE A 103 -0.97 -24.91 1.93
N GLU A 104 -1.79 -25.87 2.32
CA GLU A 104 -1.66 -27.25 1.83
C GLU A 104 -1.80 -27.31 0.31
N VAL A 105 -2.79 -26.61 -0.25
CA VAL A 105 -3.01 -26.54 -1.71
C VAL A 105 -1.83 -25.86 -2.43
N PHE A 106 -1.32 -24.76 -1.91
CA PHE A 106 -0.17 -24.07 -2.51
C PHE A 106 1.09 -24.93 -2.43
N ARG A 107 1.34 -25.57 -1.30
CA ARG A 107 2.47 -26.46 -1.09
C ARG A 107 2.45 -27.65 -2.04
N ASP A 108 1.31 -28.34 -2.16
CA ASP A 108 1.12 -29.47 -3.07
C ASP A 108 1.37 -29.06 -4.55
N ARG A 109 0.89 -27.91 -4.95
CA ARG A 109 1.14 -27.37 -6.30
C ARG A 109 2.62 -27.07 -6.54
N LEU A 110 3.28 -26.48 -5.55
CA LEU A 110 4.70 -26.15 -5.66
C LEU A 110 5.57 -27.43 -5.70
N GLU A 111 5.22 -28.45 -4.90
CA GLU A 111 5.88 -29.75 -4.91
C GLU A 111 5.72 -30.44 -6.27
N LYS A 112 4.50 -30.46 -6.83
CA LYS A 112 4.24 -30.99 -8.18
C LYS A 112 5.00 -30.26 -9.29
N ALA A 113 5.28 -28.99 -9.09
CA ALA A 113 6.12 -28.20 -10.00
C ALA A 113 7.62 -28.45 -9.81
N GLY A 114 8.03 -29.26 -8.82
CA GLY A 114 9.43 -29.53 -8.52
C GLY A 114 10.19 -28.34 -7.90
N MET A 115 9.49 -27.41 -7.27
CA MET A 115 10.05 -26.13 -6.79
C MET A 115 9.91 -25.94 -5.28
N LEU A 116 9.54 -26.99 -4.54
CA LEU A 116 9.27 -26.85 -3.10
C LEU A 116 10.48 -26.35 -2.29
N GLU A 117 11.69 -26.71 -2.70
CA GLU A 117 12.93 -26.23 -2.06
C GLU A 117 13.15 -24.72 -2.18
N GLN A 118 12.48 -24.05 -3.14
CA GLN A 118 12.55 -22.61 -3.37
C GLN A 118 11.47 -21.81 -2.62
N ALA A 119 10.62 -22.49 -1.85
CA ALA A 119 9.47 -21.85 -1.18
C ALA A 119 9.88 -20.66 -0.29
N ASP A 120 10.96 -20.82 0.46
CA ASP A 120 11.49 -19.75 1.33
C ASP A 120 12.04 -18.56 0.54
N ASP A 121 12.67 -18.80 -0.60
CA ASP A 121 13.14 -17.75 -1.49
C ASP A 121 11.96 -16.97 -2.10
N PHE A 122 10.90 -17.66 -2.52
CA PHE A 122 9.68 -17.02 -3.02
C PHE A 122 9.01 -16.18 -1.94
N PHE A 123 8.93 -16.70 -0.72
CA PHE A 123 8.39 -15.94 0.41
C PHE A 123 9.21 -14.67 0.69
N LYS A 124 10.52 -14.78 0.81
CA LYS A 124 11.41 -13.66 1.07
C LYS A 124 11.40 -12.61 -0.05
N ALA A 125 11.45 -13.05 -1.30
CA ALA A 125 11.46 -12.15 -2.46
C ALA A 125 10.14 -11.40 -2.60
N SER A 126 9.00 -12.12 -2.53
CA SER A 126 7.68 -11.50 -2.58
C SER A 126 7.41 -10.61 -1.38
N GLY A 127 7.90 -10.99 -0.21
CA GLY A 127 7.78 -10.19 1.01
C GLY A 127 8.56 -8.88 0.95
N ALA A 128 9.80 -8.93 0.49
CA ALA A 128 10.60 -7.71 0.27
C ALA A 128 9.92 -6.77 -0.73
N TRP A 129 9.40 -7.31 -1.82
CA TRP A 129 8.66 -6.54 -2.82
C TRP A 129 7.36 -5.97 -2.26
N SER A 130 6.60 -6.75 -1.49
CA SER A 130 5.38 -6.30 -0.82
C SER A 130 5.63 -5.09 0.09
N VAL A 131 6.72 -5.09 0.85
CA VAL A 131 7.09 -3.96 1.73
C VAL A 131 7.36 -2.68 0.93
N GLU A 132 8.09 -2.77 -0.18
CA GLU A 132 8.35 -1.62 -1.05
C GLU A 132 7.06 -1.08 -1.69
N LEU A 133 6.14 -1.96 -2.07
CA LEU A 133 4.84 -1.57 -2.60
C LEU A 133 3.97 -0.90 -1.54
N TYR A 134 3.95 -1.41 -0.30
CA TYR A 134 3.27 -0.76 0.83
C TYR A 134 3.84 0.62 1.10
N ARG A 135 5.17 0.74 1.11
CA ARG A 135 5.84 2.03 1.25
C ARG A 135 5.39 3.01 0.17
N ALA A 136 5.45 2.60 -1.08
CA ALA A 136 5.10 3.45 -2.21
C ALA A 136 3.65 3.94 -2.14
N ASP A 137 2.71 3.04 -1.80
CA ASP A 137 1.28 3.35 -1.69
C ASP A 137 0.99 4.27 -0.48
N ILE A 138 1.59 3.99 0.68
CA ILE A 138 1.45 4.84 1.87
C ILE A 138 2.05 6.23 1.61
N GLU A 139 3.25 6.32 1.06
CA GLU A 139 3.87 7.60 0.74
C GLU A 139 3.08 8.38 -0.31
N MET A 140 2.42 7.72 -1.26
CA MET A 140 1.53 8.36 -2.22
C MET A 140 0.29 8.96 -1.53
N ASN A 141 -0.32 8.23 -0.59
CA ASN A 141 -1.39 8.76 0.25
C ASN A 141 -0.93 9.99 1.04
N LEU A 142 0.23 9.91 1.70
CA LEU A 142 0.79 11.00 2.50
C LEU A 142 1.19 12.22 1.66
N ARG A 143 1.56 12.02 0.40
CA ARG A 143 1.92 13.09 -0.56
C ARG A 143 0.69 13.81 -1.09
N SER A 144 -0.47 13.20 -1.00
CA SER A 144 -1.73 13.75 -1.50
C SER A 144 -2.32 14.71 -0.48
N LYS A 145 -2.32 16.00 -0.78
CA LYS A 145 -2.68 17.08 0.16
C LYS A 145 -4.14 17.06 0.61
N ARG A 146 -5.00 16.41 -0.16
CA ARG A 146 -6.43 16.26 0.15
C ARG A 146 -6.80 14.92 0.77
N MET A 147 -5.85 13.99 0.88
CA MET A 147 -6.06 12.74 1.63
C MET A 147 -6.04 13.06 3.13
N ALA A 148 -7.04 12.55 3.83
CA ALA A 148 -7.13 12.67 5.29
C ALA A 148 -6.51 11.47 6.02
N GLY A 149 -6.19 10.41 5.30
CA GLY A 149 -5.60 9.20 5.84
C GLY A 149 -5.84 8.00 4.94
N PHE A 150 -5.50 6.83 5.45
CA PHE A 150 -5.68 5.55 4.75
C PHE A 150 -5.99 4.42 5.74
N GLN A 151 -6.59 3.37 5.21
CA GLN A 151 -6.87 2.12 5.93
C GLN A 151 -6.18 0.99 5.19
N LEU A 152 -5.28 0.28 5.85
CA LEU A 152 -4.60 -0.87 5.25
C LEU A 152 -5.56 -2.07 5.11
N LEU A 153 -5.41 -2.79 4.04
CA LEU A 153 -5.91 -4.15 3.87
C LEU A 153 -4.74 -5.03 3.34
N ASP A 154 -4.03 -5.67 4.24
CA ASP A 154 -4.31 -5.68 5.66
C ASP A 154 -3.00 -5.54 6.46
N LEU A 155 -3.11 -5.29 7.76
CA LEU A 155 -1.97 -5.38 8.66
C LEU A 155 -1.54 -6.83 8.87
N GLN A 156 -2.50 -7.75 8.88
CA GLN A 156 -2.31 -9.19 9.03
C GLN A 156 -2.90 -9.96 7.85
N ASP A 157 -2.48 -11.20 7.70
CA ASP A 157 -3.08 -12.12 6.74
C ASP A 157 -4.53 -12.43 7.11
N TYR A 158 -5.37 -12.54 6.09
CA TYR A 158 -6.78 -12.87 6.27
C TYR A 158 -7.08 -14.32 5.84
N PRO A 159 -7.16 -15.26 6.79
CA PRO A 159 -7.37 -16.68 6.46
C PRO A 159 -8.76 -16.97 5.89
N GLY A 160 -9.70 -16.03 5.97
CA GLY A 160 -11.03 -16.14 5.36
C GLY A 160 -11.04 -16.05 3.83
N GLN A 161 -9.99 -15.51 3.24
CA GLN A 161 -9.72 -15.53 1.81
C GLN A 161 -8.48 -16.36 1.51
N GLY A 162 -8.62 -17.44 0.75
CA GLY A 162 -7.59 -18.44 0.57
C GLY A 162 -6.24 -17.97 0.01
N SER A 163 -6.16 -16.77 -0.54
CA SER A 163 -4.91 -16.19 -1.07
C SER A 163 -4.59 -14.81 -0.48
N ALA A 164 -5.27 -14.39 0.58
CA ALA A 164 -5.05 -13.07 1.18
C ALA A 164 -3.85 -13.07 2.15
N TYR A 165 -2.68 -13.41 1.65
CA TYR A 165 -1.39 -13.29 2.35
C TYR A 165 -0.83 -11.88 2.21
N VAL A 166 -1.64 -10.89 2.52
CA VAL A 166 -1.34 -9.46 2.27
C VAL A 166 -0.77 -8.73 3.48
N GLY A 167 -0.80 -9.36 4.64
CA GLY A 167 -0.33 -8.77 5.89
C GLY A 167 1.19 -8.68 6.00
N ILE A 168 1.65 -7.70 6.77
CA ILE A 168 3.03 -7.66 7.30
C ILE A 168 3.16 -8.63 8.48
N LEU A 169 2.04 -8.88 9.15
CA LEU A 169 1.88 -9.91 10.17
C LEU A 169 1.18 -11.13 9.57
N ASP A 170 1.40 -12.28 10.14
CA ASP A 170 0.66 -13.48 9.79
C ASP A 170 -0.76 -13.49 10.39
N ALA A 171 -1.53 -14.53 10.12
CA ALA A 171 -2.91 -14.66 10.60
C ALA A 171 -3.04 -14.74 12.14
N PHE A 172 -1.94 -14.93 12.85
CA PHE A 172 -1.85 -14.98 14.31
C PHE A 172 -1.30 -13.69 14.93
N MET A 173 -1.13 -12.63 14.15
CA MET A 173 -0.53 -11.36 14.54
C MET A 173 0.97 -11.43 14.89
N ASP A 174 1.64 -12.50 14.48
CA ASP A 174 3.07 -12.59 14.61
C ASP A 174 3.78 -11.96 13.38
N SER A 175 4.96 -11.40 13.62
CA SER A 175 5.75 -10.84 12.53
C SER A 175 6.15 -11.92 11.53
N LYS A 176 5.95 -11.65 10.25
CA LYS A 176 6.49 -12.46 9.16
C LYS A 176 8.00 -12.27 8.94
N GLY A 177 8.64 -11.34 9.67
CA GLY A 177 10.06 -11.02 9.50
C GLY A 177 10.38 -10.28 8.21
N LEU A 178 9.40 -9.70 7.54
CA LEU A 178 9.56 -9.02 6.25
C LEU A 178 10.17 -7.62 6.39
N VAL A 179 9.90 -6.96 7.49
CA VAL A 179 10.35 -5.60 7.77
C VAL A 179 10.49 -5.38 9.27
N GLU A 180 11.54 -4.68 9.67
CA GLU A 180 11.72 -4.27 11.05
C GLU A 180 10.77 -3.11 11.40
N PRO A 181 10.21 -3.07 12.62
CA PRO A 181 9.29 -2.01 13.05
C PRO A 181 9.86 -0.59 12.85
N LYS A 182 11.17 -0.42 13.04
CA LYS A 182 11.83 0.86 12.81
C LYS A 182 11.78 1.28 11.34
N LYS A 183 11.97 0.33 10.42
CA LYS A 183 11.89 0.58 8.98
C LYS A 183 10.47 0.89 8.53
N TRP A 184 9.49 0.17 9.05
CA TRP A 184 8.08 0.46 8.76
C TRP A 184 7.71 1.88 9.19
N ARG A 185 8.19 2.33 10.35
CA ARG A 185 7.93 3.67 10.85
C ARG A 185 8.61 4.80 10.05
N GLU A 186 9.56 4.51 9.19
CA GLU A 186 10.16 5.52 8.32
C GLU A 186 9.16 6.09 7.30
N PHE A 187 8.13 5.33 6.92
CA PHE A 187 7.10 5.75 5.97
C PHE A 187 5.66 5.63 6.50
N CYS A 188 5.47 5.06 7.67
CA CYS A 188 4.16 4.90 8.31
C CYS A 188 4.24 5.38 9.76
N SER A 189 4.25 6.68 9.95
CA SER A 189 4.28 7.36 11.26
C SER A 189 3.62 8.75 11.16
N GLU A 190 3.52 9.43 12.28
CA GLU A 190 2.90 10.76 12.35
C GLU A 190 3.64 11.82 11.53
N VAL A 191 4.96 11.70 11.43
CA VAL A 191 5.80 12.63 10.66
C VAL A 191 6.68 11.82 9.71
N VAL A 192 6.50 12.06 8.42
CA VAL A 192 7.20 11.32 7.37
C VAL A 192 7.83 12.29 6.37
N PRO A 193 9.16 12.22 6.15
CA PRO A 193 9.80 12.91 5.04
C PRO A 193 9.50 12.18 3.73
N LEU A 194 9.02 12.91 2.73
CA LEU A 194 8.61 12.40 1.43
C LEU A 194 9.55 12.94 0.36
N LEU A 195 10.26 12.07 -0.32
CA LEU A 195 11.04 12.43 -1.49
C LEU A 195 10.19 12.27 -2.75
N THR A 196 10.04 13.34 -3.51
CA THR A 196 9.46 13.31 -4.85
C THR A 196 10.57 13.38 -5.88
N THR A 197 10.69 12.33 -6.69
CA THR A 197 11.67 12.23 -7.77
C THR A 197 11.09 11.53 -8.99
N ALA A 198 11.52 11.94 -10.16
CA ALA A 198 11.01 11.42 -11.44
C ALA A 198 11.44 9.97 -11.74
N LYS A 199 12.46 9.47 -11.08
CA LYS A 199 12.94 8.08 -11.22
C LYS A 199 13.77 7.68 -10.01
N PHE A 200 13.90 6.37 -9.78
CA PHE A 200 14.74 5.83 -8.69
C PHE A 200 16.11 5.34 -9.18
N CYS A 201 16.27 5.10 -10.48
CA CYS A 201 17.51 4.64 -11.04
C CYS A 201 18.19 5.76 -11.86
N TRP A 202 19.44 6.04 -11.55
CA TRP A 202 20.23 7.09 -12.16
C TRP A 202 21.51 6.50 -12.74
N THR A 203 21.92 6.98 -13.90
CA THR A 203 23.18 6.56 -14.54
C THR A 203 24.29 7.59 -14.29
N GLY A 204 25.53 7.16 -14.41
CA GLY A 204 26.67 8.06 -14.27
C GLY A 204 26.59 9.24 -15.25
N GLY A 205 26.79 10.45 -14.74
CA GLY A 205 26.69 11.70 -15.51
C GLY A 205 25.31 12.36 -15.50
N GLU A 206 24.27 11.70 -15.01
CA GLU A 206 22.97 12.33 -14.78
C GLU A 206 22.98 13.16 -13.49
N SER A 207 22.20 14.25 -13.49
CA SER A 207 21.98 15.04 -12.27
C SER A 207 20.79 14.51 -11.51
N PHE A 208 20.98 14.14 -10.25
CA PHE A 208 19.88 13.82 -9.35
C PHE A 208 19.08 15.09 -9.04
N ALA A 209 17.76 14.99 -9.15
CA ALA A 209 16.83 16.06 -8.77
C ALA A 209 15.65 15.46 -8.01
N GLY A 210 15.26 16.12 -6.95
CA GLY A 210 14.10 15.74 -6.15
C GLY A 210 13.65 16.86 -5.23
N THR A 211 12.43 16.75 -4.74
CA THR A 211 11.86 17.66 -3.74
C THR A 211 11.55 16.86 -2.49
N VAL A 212 11.89 17.39 -1.32
CA VAL A 212 11.54 16.79 -0.03
C VAL A 212 10.44 17.62 0.61
N GLU A 213 9.34 16.96 0.95
CA GLU A 213 8.24 17.53 1.72
C GLU A 213 8.10 16.74 3.02
N ILE A 214 7.49 17.35 4.04
CA ILE A 214 7.18 16.65 5.30
C ILE A 214 5.67 16.49 5.41
N ALA A 215 5.20 15.24 5.42
CA ALA A 215 3.86 14.95 5.89
C ALA A 215 3.85 14.99 7.42
N ASN A 216 3.00 15.84 7.98
CA ASN A 216 2.86 15.98 9.43
C ASN A 216 1.40 15.77 9.84
N TYR A 217 1.11 14.61 10.37
CA TYR A 217 -0.17 14.24 10.96
C TYR A 217 -0.12 14.26 12.51
N GLY A 218 1.01 14.74 13.07
CA GLY A 218 1.15 14.89 14.51
C GLY A 218 0.33 16.08 15.05
N GLU A 219 0.14 16.12 16.35
CA GLU A 219 -0.68 17.13 17.03
C GLU A 219 -0.05 18.54 17.00
N THR A 220 1.25 18.63 16.73
CA THR A 220 1.99 19.91 16.80
C THR A 220 2.55 20.33 15.44
N SER A 221 2.54 21.63 15.20
CA SER A 221 3.20 22.23 14.02
C SER A 221 4.71 22.08 14.12
N LEU A 222 5.35 21.80 12.98
CA LEU A 222 6.81 21.69 12.86
C LEU A 222 7.44 23.01 12.45
N ASN A 223 7.11 24.10 13.16
CA ASN A 223 7.67 25.40 12.88
C ASN A 223 9.18 25.41 13.17
N GLU A 224 9.93 26.14 12.35
CA GLU A 224 11.38 26.34 12.51
C GLU A 224 12.22 25.06 12.55
N LYS A 225 11.74 23.97 11.95
CA LYS A 225 12.53 22.73 11.81
C LYS A 225 13.33 22.75 10.51
N SER A 226 14.54 22.22 10.58
CA SER A 226 15.40 22.01 9.42
C SER A 226 15.27 20.58 8.90
N ILE A 227 15.37 20.44 7.58
CA ILE A 227 15.52 19.14 6.93
C ILE A 227 16.98 19.03 6.50
N SER A 228 17.60 17.92 6.85
CA SER A 228 18.91 17.55 6.31
C SER A 228 18.82 16.30 5.46
N TRP A 229 19.63 16.24 4.44
CA TRP A 229 19.70 15.05 3.58
C TRP A 229 21.16 14.69 3.32
N GLU A 230 21.39 13.41 3.05
CA GLU A 230 22.70 12.87 2.75
C GLU A 230 22.57 11.82 1.66
N LEU A 231 23.42 11.91 0.65
CA LEU A 231 23.56 10.86 -0.36
C LEU A 231 24.72 9.95 0.05
N LYS A 232 24.46 8.66 0.21
CA LYS A 232 25.46 7.66 0.56
C LYS A 232 25.72 6.74 -0.62
N ASN A 233 26.99 6.38 -0.79
CA ASN A 233 27.41 5.35 -1.75
C ASN A 233 27.12 3.95 -1.19
#